data_61aeb4fb1e9fc5ed7e9f5e3c7a9b82f1
#
_entry.id   61aeb4fb1e9fc5ed7e9f5e3c7a9b82f1
#
_cell.length_a   1.000
_cell.length_b   1.000
_cell.length_c   1.000
_cell.angle_alpha   90.00
_cell.angle_beta   90.00
_cell.angle_gamma   90.00
#
_symmetry.space_group_name_H-M   'P 1'
#
loop_
_entity.id
_entity.type
_entity.pdbx_description
1 polymer ?
#
loop_
_entity_poly.entity_id
_entity_poly.type
_entity_poly.pdbx_seq_one_letter_code
_entity_poly.pdbx_strand_id
1 'polypeptide(L)'
;ERARAVGGAWRVRAVAVVSCSDSVGTTPYQGRLVALVPGLEMRVVDSTAGRAIMESHRTPDGRAATPTVLLLDADHDEAGCFIERPPELQTWILENSEWSGQQVYERKMAWYDEDGGNGTVKAFVEMLEAAARGETVCR
;
A
#
# COMPACT_ATOMS: atom_id res chain seq x y z
N GLU A 1 14.10 -2.01 -11.49
CA GLU A 1 15.03 -1.00 -12.04
C GLU A 1 14.65 0.42 -11.59
N ARG A 2 13.44 0.91 -11.90
CA ARG A 2 12.96 2.26 -11.51
C ARG A 2 13.12 2.55 -10.02
N ALA A 3 12.69 1.65 -9.14
CA ALA A 3 12.82 1.83 -7.70
C ALA A 3 14.28 1.92 -7.23
N ARG A 4 15.19 1.17 -7.86
CA ARG A 4 16.63 1.26 -7.57
C ARG A 4 17.23 2.59 -8.00
N ALA A 5 16.72 3.19 -9.07
CA ALA A 5 17.17 4.47 -9.58
C ALA A 5 16.83 5.65 -8.65
N VAL A 6 15.84 5.48 -7.77
CA VAL A 6 15.47 6.50 -6.77
C VAL A 6 16.61 6.77 -5.78
N GLY A 7 17.31 5.73 -5.33
CA GLY A 7 18.37 5.85 -4.34
C GLY A 7 17.87 6.35 -2.99
N GLY A 8 18.81 6.73 -2.10
CA GLY A 8 18.50 7.26 -0.78
C GLY A 8 18.18 6.18 0.25
N ALA A 9 17.81 6.63 1.45
CA ALA A 9 17.41 5.77 2.57
C ALA A 9 15.94 6.02 2.89
N TRP A 10 15.11 4.98 2.73
CA TRP A 10 13.67 5.05 2.94
C TRP A 10 13.20 3.96 3.89
N ARG A 11 12.23 4.29 4.69
CA ARG A 11 11.63 3.35 5.64
C ARG A 11 10.16 3.14 5.33
N VAL A 12 9.76 1.90 5.28
CA VAL A 12 8.36 1.49 5.04
C VAL A 12 7.77 0.98 6.35
N ARG A 13 6.67 1.57 6.79
CA ARG A 13 5.88 1.06 7.91
C ARG A 13 4.55 0.57 7.40
N ALA A 14 4.32 -0.72 7.53
CA ALA A 14 3.07 -1.33 7.12
C ALA A 14 2.25 -1.75 8.34
N VAL A 15 0.99 -1.36 8.36
CA VAL A 15 -0.03 -1.93 9.25
C VAL A 15 -0.77 -2.97 8.43
N ALA A 16 -0.59 -4.24 8.76
CA ALA A 16 -1.14 -5.35 7.97
C ALA A 16 -1.53 -6.52 8.87
N VAL A 17 -2.54 -7.27 8.48
CA VAL A 17 -3.00 -8.46 9.19
C VAL A 17 -3.26 -9.62 8.24
N VAL A 18 -2.91 -10.83 8.66
CA VAL A 18 -3.00 -12.04 7.82
C VAL A 18 -4.45 -12.44 7.50
N SER A 19 -5.41 -11.98 8.28
CA SER A 19 -6.85 -12.21 8.05
C SER A 19 -7.47 -11.26 7.03
N CYS A 20 -6.74 -10.24 6.57
CA CYS A 20 -7.21 -9.27 5.60
C CYS A 20 -6.74 -9.65 4.19
N SER A 21 -7.66 -9.86 3.27
CA SER A 21 -7.35 -10.22 1.89
C SER A 21 -6.56 -9.14 1.15
N ASP A 22 -6.78 -7.86 1.44
CA ASP A 22 -5.99 -6.77 0.86
C ASP A 22 -4.57 -6.73 1.42
N SER A 23 -4.37 -7.03 2.72
CA SER A 23 -3.02 -7.20 3.28
C SER A 23 -2.27 -8.35 2.61
N VAL A 24 -2.91 -9.49 2.44
CA VAL A 24 -2.33 -10.67 1.79
C VAL A 24 -2.08 -10.43 0.30
N GLY A 25 -2.96 -9.69 -0.37
CA GLY A 25 -2.84 -9.38 -1.79
C GLY A 25 -1.77 -8.33 -2.14
N THR A 26 -1.31 -7.53 -1.17
CA THR A 26 -0.41 -6.40 -1.44
C THR A 26 0.91 -6.44 -0.68
N THR A 27 0.89 -6.67 0.62
CA THR A 27 2.07 -6.57 1.49
C THR A 27 3.24 -7.48 1.08
N PRO A 28 3.05 -8.72 0.63
CA PRO A 28 4.16 -9.56 0.18
C PRO A 28 4.91 -8.98 -1.03
N TYR A 29 4.21 -8.34 -1.96
CA TYR A 29 4.85 -7.68 -3.12
C TYR A 29 5.66 -6.46 -2.70
N GLN A 30 5.15 -5.67 -1.75
CA GLN A 30 5.89 -4.55 -1.18
C GLN A 30 7.14 -5.03 -0.43
N GLY A 31 7.02 -6.07 0.38
CA GLY A 31 8.14 -6.70 1.07
C GLY A 31 9.21 -7.24 0.10
N ARG A 32 8.78 -7.87 -0.98
CA ARG A 32 9.70 -8.35 -2.02
C ARG A 32 10.43 -7.20 -2.71
N LEU A 33 9.72 -6.11 -3.02
CA LEU A 33 10.33 -4.92 -3.62
C LEU A 33 11.38 -4.32 -2.68
N VAL A 34 11.04 -4.15 -1.40
CA VAL A 34 11.97 -3.65 -0.36
C VAL A 34 13.22 -4.51 -0.29
N ALA A 35 13.09 -5.84 -0.32
CA ALA A 35 14.23 -6.76 -0.29
C ALA A 35 15.15 -6.65 -1.52
N LEU A 36 14.65 -6.14 -2.65
CA LEU A 36 15.38 -6.01 -3.91
C LEU A 36 15.99 -4.62 -4.13
N VAL A 37 15.62 -3.64 -3.33
CA VAL A 37 16.03 -2.24 -3.52
C VAL A 37 16.92 -1.80 -2.37
N PRO A 38 18.23 -1.56 -2.61
CA PRO A 38 19.12 -1.04 -1.58
C PRO A 38 18.61 0.28 -0.99
N GLY A 39 18.75 0.43 0.32
CA GLY A 39 18.31 1.63 1.03
C GLY A 39 16.85 1.64 1.46
N LEU A 40 16.06 0.60 1.14
CA LEU A 40 14.73 0.40 1.68
C LEU A 40 14.75 -0.57 2.86
N GLU A 41 14.03 -0.20 3.91
CA GLU A 41 13.76 -1.07 5.06
C GLU A 41 12.26 -1.12 5.32
N MET A 42 11.73 -2.28 5.73
CA MET A 42 10.31 -2.45 6.02
C MET A 42 10.11 -3.04 7.42
N ARG A 43 9.15 -2.48 8.14
CA ARG A 43 8.61 -3.05 9.38
C ARG A 43 7.11 -3.17 9.28
N VAL A 44 6.58 -4.28 9.76
CA VAL A 44 5.15 -4.59 9.75
C VAL A 44 4.67 -4.68 11.20
N VAL A 45 3.55 -4.04 11.49
CA VAL A 45 2.83 -4.13 12.75
C VAL A 45 1.39 -4.54 12.51
N ASP A 46 0.73 -5.08 13.53
CA ASP A 46 -0.69 -5.43 13.46
C ASP A 46 -1.60 -4.20 13.59
N SER A 47 -2.90 -4.40 13.43
CA SER A 47 -3.90 -3.33 13.49
C SER A 47 -4.08 -2.72 14.89
N THR A 48 -3.70 -3.43 15.95
CA THR A 48 -3.73 -2.90 17.32
C THR A 48 -2.59 -1.90 17.53
N ALA A 49 -1.35 -2.30 17.21
CA ALA A 49 -0.18 -1.43 17.30
C ALA A 49 -0.22 -0.28 16.29
N GLY A 50 -0.79 -0.51 15.11
CA GLY A 50 -0.88 0.47 14.02
C GLY A 50 -2.17 1.30 13.99
N ARG A 51 -3.01 1.25 15.01
CA ARG A 51 -4.32 1.93 15.01
C ARG A 51 -4.23 3.43 14.70
N ALA A 52 -3.31 4.14 15.32
CA ALA A 52 -3.16 5.58 15.09
C ALA A 52 -2.80 5.91 13.64
N ILE A 53 -1.99 5.07 12.99
CA ILE A 53 -1.63 5.19 11.57
C ILE A 53 -2.88 5.00 10.70
N MET A 54 -3.66 3.95 10.95
CA MET A 54 -4.89 3.68 10.19
C MET A 54 -5.91 4.82 10.33
N GLU A 55 -6.08 5.34 11.54
CA GLU A 55 -7.04 6.43 11.83
C GLU A 55 -6.65 7.76 11.16
N SER A 56 -5.36 8.03 11.03
CA SER A 56 -4.86 9.25 10.38
C SER A 56 -4.74 9.13 8.85
N HIS A 57 -4.90 7.93 8.28
CA HIS A 57 -4.74 7.63 6.85
C HIS A 57 -5.93 6.80 6.34
N ARG A 58 -7.11 7.40 6.36
CA ARG A 58 -8.35 6.71 5.99
C ARG A 58 -8.47 6.52 4.48
N THR A 59 -9.24 5.50 4.09
CA THR A 59 -9.66 5.26 2.71
C THR A 59 -10.48 6.44 2.17
N PRO A 60 -10.66 6.58 0.85
CA PRO A 60 -11.49 7.63 0.26
C PRO A 60 -12.94 7.65 0.78
N ASP A 61 -13.47 6.48 1.16
CA ASP A 61 -14.81 6.32 1.75
C ASP A 61 -14.79 6.39 3.29
N GLY A 62 -13.69 6.85 3.90
CA GLY A 62 -13.61 7.24 5.31
C GLY A 62 -13.36 6.11 6.31
N ARG A 63 -12.92 4.93 5.86
CA ARG A 63 -12.64 3.78 6.74
C ARG A 63 -11.16 3.75 7.16
N ALA A 64 -10.91 3.37 8.41
CA ALA A 64 -9.58 2.92 8.84
C ALA A 64 -9.40 1.47 8.35
N ALA A 65 -8.44 1.22 7.48
CA ALA A 65 -8.31 -0.06 6.78
C ALA A 65 -6.90 -0.66 6.86
N THR A 66 -6.81 -1.96 6.65
CA THR A 66 -5.54 -2.65 6.43
C THR A 66 -5.43 -3.15 4.97
N PRO A 67 -4.22 -3.14 4.37
CA PRO A 67 -3.03 -2.51 4.92
C PRO A 67 -3.08 -0.97 4.83
N THR A 68 -2.44 -0.31 5.76
CA THR A 68 -2.04 1.10 5.63
C THR A 68 -0.53 1.15 5.70
N VAL A 69 0.10 1.68 4.66
CA VAL A 69 1.56 1.65 4.51
C VAL A 69 2.08 3.07 4.36
N LEU A 70 3.02 3.44 5.22
CA LEU A 70 3.71 4.73 5.16
C LEU A 70 5.10 4.57 4.55
N LEU A 71 5.47 5.51 3.71
CA LEU A 71 6.83 5.75 3.29
C LEU A 71 7.39 6.91 4.12
N LEU A 72 8.51 6.67 4.80
CA LEU A 72 9.22 7.67 5.60
C LEU A 72 10.60 7.92 4.99
N ASP A 73 11.06 9.15 5.06
CA ASP A 73 12.42 9.52 4.68
C ASP A 73 13.45 9.17 5.77
N ALA A 74 14.70 9.58 5.58
CA ALA A 74 15.80 9.34 6.51
C ALA A 74 15.59 9.99 7.87
N ASP A 75 14.84 11.09 7.94
CA ASP A 75 14.52 11.83 9.16
C ASP A 75 13.22 11.34 9.84
N HIS A 76 12.60 10.27 9.30
CA HIS A 76 11.33 9.69 9.72
C HIS A 76 10.11 10.56 9.44
N ASP A 77 10.24 11.54 8.55
CA ASP A 77 9.10 12.31 8.08
C ASP A 77 8.33 11.55 6.99
N GLU A 78 7.01 11.71 6.99
CA GLU A 78 6.16 11.04 6.02
C GLU A 78 6.38 11.60 4.62
N ALA A 79 6.70 10.72 3.69
CA ALA A 79 6.99 11.05 2.29
C ALA A 79 5.96 10.44 1.31
N GLY A 80 5.07 9.60 1.80
CA GLY A 80 4.00 9.00 1.01
C GLY A 80 3.22 7.94 1.77
N CYS A 81 2.08 7.52 1.22
CA CYS A 81 1.33 6.41 1.77
C CYS A 81 0.64 5.57 0.69
N PHE A 82 0.36 4.30 1.05
CA PHE A 82 -0.47 3.37 0.28
C PHE A 82 -1.58 2.87 1.20
N ILE A 83 -2.83 3.05 0.79
CA ILE A 83 -3.98 2.79 1.65
C ILE A 83 -4.84 1.67 1.05
N GLU A 84 -4.93 0.58 1.75
CA GLU A 84 -5.78 -0.58 1.55
C GLU A 84 -5.43 -1.39 0.30
N ARG A 85 -5.56 -0.85 -0.89
CA ARG A 85 -5.40 -1.60 -2.15
C ARG A 85 -4.93 -0.72 -3.30
N PRO A 86 -4.45 -1.31 -4.40
CA PRO A 86 -4.04 -0.54 -5.58
C PRO A 86 -5.13 0.40 -6.06
N PRO A 87 -4.78 1.61 -6.55
CA PRO A 87 -5.76 2.64 -6.92
C PRO A 87 -6.81 2.18 -7.92
N GLU A 88 -6.42 1.39 -8.90
CA GLU A 88 -7.34 0.86 -9.93
C GLU A 88 -8.41 -0.04 -9.32
N LEU A 89 -8.02 -0.93 -8.41
CA LEU A 89 -8.96 -1.80 -7.70
C LEU A 89 -9.86 -1.02 -6.75
N GLN A 90 -9.29 -0.04 -6.03
CA GLN A 90 -10.08 0.82 -5.14
C GLN A 90 -11.14 1.59 -5.90
N THR A 91 -10.79 2.19 -7.03
CA THR A 91 -11.72 2.91 -7.89
C THR A 91 -12.85 1.99 -8.36
N TRP A 92 -12.52 0.80 -8.86
CA TRP A 92 -13.52 -0.17 -9.29
C TRP A 92 -14.51 -0.54 -8.17
N ILE A 93 -14.01 -0.81 -6.96
CA ILE A 93 -14.86 -1.17 -5.82
C ILE A 93 -15.80 -0.02 -5.44
N LEU A 94 -15.30 1.21 -5.39
CA LEU A 94 -16.10 2.38 -5.04
C LEU A 94 -17.18 2.69 -6.11
N GLU A 95 -16.87 2.45 -7.38
CA GLU A 95 -17.80 2.64 -8.50
C GLU A 95 -18.87 1.55 -8.60
N ASN A 96 -18.68 0.40 -7.93
CA ASN A 96 -19.60 -0.74 -7.95
C ASN A 96 -20.20 -1.01 -6.56
N SER A 97 -20.55 0.05 -5.83
CA SER A 97 -21.07 -0.03 -4.47
C SER A 97 -22.44 -0.72 -4.35
N GLU A 98 -23.16 -0.89 -5.46
CA GLU A 98 -24.43 -1.63 -5.53
C GLU A 98 -24.24 -3.15 -5.49
N TRP A 99 -23.03 -3.65 -5.72
CA TRP A 99 -22.74 -5.07 -5.66
C TRP A 99 -22.78 -5.57 -4.22
N SER A 100 -23.21 -6.83 -4.03
CA SER A 100 -23.15 -7.47 -2.70
C SER A 100 -21.69 -7.62 -2.23
N GLY A 101 -21.50 -7.69 -0.91
CA GLY A 101 -20.16 -7.92 -0.34
C GLY A 101 -19.49 -9.18 -0.87
N GLN A 102 -20.26 -10.25 -1.11
CA GLN A 102 -19.76 -11.50 -1.68
C GLN A 102 -19.29 -11.31 -3.12
N GLN A 103 -20.05 -10.63 -3.96
CA GLN A 103 -19.69 -10.34 -5.35
C GLN A 103 -18.42 -9.48 -5.43
N VAL A 104 -18.33 -8.45 -4.59
CA VAL A 104 -17.13 -7.58 -4.50
C VAL A 104 -15.92 -8.42 -4.08
N TYR A 105 -16.08 -9.29 -3.07
CA TYR A 105 -14.98 -10.14 -2.60
C TYR A 105 -14.48 -11.08 -3.71
N GLU A 106 -15.37 -11.77 -4.40
CA GLU A 106 -15.01 -12.70 -5.47
C GLU A 106 -14.28 -11.98 -6.62
N ARG A 107 -14.81 -10.83 -7.04
CA ARG A 107 -14.17 -10.03 -8.11
C ARG A 107 -12.83 -9.44 -7.66
N LYS A 108 -12.73 -9.00 -6.43
CA LYS A 108 -11.47 -8.52 -5.85
C LYS A 108 -10.40 -9.60 -5.85
N MET A 109 -10.74 -10.82 -5.42
CA MET A 109 -9.77 -11.92 -5.41
C MET A 109 -9.33 -12.29 -6.82
N ALA A 110 -10.27 -12.35 -7.78
CA ALA A 110 -9.93 -12.55 -9.19
C ALA A 110 -9.01 -11.44 -9.73
N TRP A 111 -9.26 -10.19 -9.35
CA TRP A 111 -8.40 -9.07 -9.74
C TRP A 111 -6.97 -9.24 -9.23
N TYR A 112 -6.78 -9.61 -7.95
CA TYR A 112 -5.44 -9.86 -7.41
C TYR A 112 -4.73 -11.01 -8.13
N ASP A 113 -5.43 -12.08 -8.46
CA ASP A 113 -4.87 -13.20 -9.19
C ASP A 113 -4.45 -12.81 -10.62
N GLU A 114 -5.27 -12.06 -11.32
CA GLU A 114 -5.00 -11.57 -12.68
C GLU A 114 -3.87 -10.53 -12.72
N ASP A 115 -3.83 -9.61 -11.75
CA ASP A 115 -2.84 -8.54 -11.66
C ASP A 115 -1.43 -9.04 -11.28
N GLY A 116 -1.35 -10.08 -10.48
CA GLY A 116 -0.09 -10.68 -10.05
C GLY A 116 0.84 -9.72 -9.31
N GLY A 117 0.28 -8.72 -8.60
CA GLY A 117 1.02 -7.73 -7.81
C GLY A 117 1.51 -6.51 -8.60
N ASN A 118 1.22 -6.43 -9.91
CA ASN A 118 1.69 -5.33 -10.76
C ASN A 118 1.14 -3.96 -10.29
N GLY A 119 -0.14 -3.86 -9.98
CA GLY A 119 -0.77 -2.63 -9.48
C GLY A 119 -0.15 -2.16 -8.16
N THR A 120 0.12 -3.10 -7.24
CA THR A 120 0.78 -2.80 -5.96
C THR A 120 2.20 -2.28 -6.18
N VAL A 121 3.00 -2.97 -6.99
CA VAL A 121 4.39 -2.58 -7.28
C VAL A 121 4.44 -1.24 -8.00
N LYS A 122 3.57 -1.02 -8.99
CA LYS A 122 3.46 0.25 -9.70
C LYS A 122 3.16 1.41 -8.75
N ALA A 123 2.13 1.29 -7.93
CA ALA A 123 1.74 2.32 -6.98
C ALA A 123 2.88 2.65 -6.00
N PHE A 124 3.58 1.63 -5.51
CA PHE A 124 4.70 1.79 -4.58
C PHE A 124 5.89 2.49 -5.25
N VAL A 125 6.25 2.12 -6.48
CA VAL A 125 7.35 2.76 -7.23
C VAL A 125 7.02 4.22 -7.52
N GLU A 126 5.80 4.53 -7.94
CA GLU A 126 5.35 5.91 -8.18
C GLU A 126 5.41 6.76 -6.90
N MET A 127 5.04 6.18 -5.75
CA MET A 127 5.16 6.82 -4.44
C MET A 127 6.63 7.14 -4.10
N LEU A 128 7.54 6.20 -4.32
CA LEU A 128 9.00 6.41 -4.13
C LEU A 128 9.56 7.50 -5.04
N GLU A 129 9.19 7.47 -6.31
CA GLU A 129 9.64 8.48 -7.28
C GLU A 129 9.11 9.89 -6.93
N ALA A 130 7.87 9.99 -6.47
CA ALA A 130 7.29 11.25 -5.99
C ALA A 130 8.03 11.76 -4.75
N ALA A 131 8.26 10.88 -3.77
CA ALA A 131 9.02 11.22 -2.57
C ALA A 131 10.44 11.74 -2.88
N ALA A 132 11.12 11.13 -3.84
CA ALA A 132 12.45 11.58 -4.28
C ALA A 132 12.43 12.98 -4.90
N ARG A 133 11.30 13.41 -5.43
CA ARG A 133 11.08 14.79 -5.92
C ARG A 133 10.59 15.75 -4.84
N GLY A 134 10.45 15.30 -3.59
CA GLY A 134 9.89 16.09 -2.49
C GLY A 134 8.36 16.21 -2.51
N GLU A 135 7.68 15.33 -3.24
CA GLU A 135 6.22 15.28 -3.34
C GLU A 135 5.68 14.15 -2.43
N THR A 136 4.76 14.48 -1.53
CA THR A 136 4.08 13.49 -0.69
C THR A 136 2.81 13.01 -1.41
N VAL A 137 2.78 11.74 -1.78
CA VAL A 137 1.65 11.14 -2.50
C VAL A 137 1.11 9.94 -1.73
N CYS A 138 -0.20 9.90 -1.52
CA CYS A 138 -0.93 8.74 -0.99
C CYS A 138 -1.68 8.02 -2.13
N ARG A 139 -1.44 6.71 -2.24
CA ARG A 139 -2.02 5.84 -3.27
C ARG A 139 -3.03 4.88 -2.68
#